data_e009aaa833d8ee52465c63e0b3f05c0b
#
_entry.id   e009aaa833d8ee52465c63e0b3f05c0b
#
_cell.length_a   1.000
_cell.length_b   1.000
_cell.length_c   1.000
_cell.angle_alpha   90.00
_cell.angle_beta   90.00
_cell.angle_gamma   90.00
#
_symmetry.space_group_name_H-M   'P 1'
#
loop_
_entity.id
_entity.type
_entity.pdbx_description
1 polymer ?
#
loop_
_entity_poly.entity_id
_entity_poly.type
_entity_poly.pdbx_seq_one_letter_code
_entity_poly.pdbx_strand_id
1 'polypeptide(L)'
;MNIRGLVLLFVLMTSIFLSGCSNDVAKRPDLKSDYEFEAVINYGDKAFNICCVKESEQWKFTYKSPAQLIDMEVILENENYKISYNGLIQEGLRSEMPDSNICDFVARSLEYITRGKGIEFHKKDDIIIGNGVFDGGDLKVTYDKNRLPKEIIIGKDIEIKFNSFKKV
;
A
#
# COMPACT_ATOMS: atom_id res chain seq x y z
N MET A 1 -49.62 -35.45 -0.24
CA MET A 1 -48.28 -34.89 0.05
C MET A 1 -48.19 -34.73 1.57
N ASN A 2 -47.34 -35.56 2.26
CA ASN A 2 -47.37 -35.64 3.71
C ASN A 2 -46.74 -34.38 4.32
N ILE A 3 -47.47 -33.75 5.26
CA ILE A 3 -47.02 -32.51 5.99
C ILE A 3 -45.61 -32.66 6.55
N ARG A 4 -45.21 -33.89 6.95
CA ARG A 4 -43.84 -34.18 7.43
C ARG A 4 -42.76 -33.99 6.34
N GLY A 5 -43.05 -34.29 5.09
CA GLY A 5 -42.11 -34.06 3.96
C GLY A 5 -41.96 -32.58 3.61
N LEU A 6 -43.05 -31.80 3.74
CA LEU A 6 -43.04 -30.36 3.48
C LEU A 6 -42.20 -29.60 4.53
N VAL A 7 -42.32 -29.99 5.81
CA VAL A 7 -41.53 -29.40 6.90
C VAL A 7 -40.05 -29.72 6.76
N LEU A 8 -39.69 -30.95 6.37
CA LEU A 8 -38.30 -31.34 6.14
C LEU A 8 -37.65 -30.56 4.98
N LEU A 9 -38.40 -30.34 3.90
CA LEU A 9 -37.97 -29.56 2.74
C LEU A 9 -37.74 -28.09 3.12
N PHE A 10 -38.60 -27.52 3.97
CA PHE A 10 -38.50 -26.14 4.42
C PHE A 10 -37.29 -25.94 5.35
N VAL A 11 -37.00 -26.91 6.25
CA VAL A 11 -35.80 -26.86 7.12
C VAL A 11 -34.52 -27.05 6.31
N LEU A 12 -34.53 -27.86 5.24
CA LEU A 12 -33.38 -28.03 4.37
C LEU A 12 -33.10 -26.77 3.54
N MET A 13 -34.16 -26.07 3.07
CA MET A 13 -34.01 -24.81 2.32
C MET A 13 -33.51 -23.67 3.21
N THR A 14 -33.93 -23.58 4.47
CA THR A 14 -33.48 -22.53 5.39
C THR A 14 -32.02 -22.71 5.82
N SER A 15 -31.50 -23.93 5.85
CA SER A 15 -30.09 -24.18 6.19
C SER A 15 -29.09 -23.75 5.08
N ILE A 16 -29.56 -23.65 3.82
CA ILE A 16 -28.70 -23.21 2.69
C ILE A 16 -28.51 -21.69 2.67
N PHE A 17 -29.46 -20.93 3.25
CA PHE A 17 -29.35 -19.46 3.32
C PHE A 17 -28.49 -18.93 4.48
N LEU A 18 -28.05 -19.80 5.41
CA LEU A 18 -27.21 -19.42 6.55
C LEU A 18 -25.70 -19.56 6.29
N SER A 19 -25.30 -20.07 5.12
CA SER A 19 -23.91 -19.98 4.66
C SER A 19 -23.65 -18.58 4.08
N GLY A 20 -23.99 -17.54 4.85
CA GLY A 20 -23.55 -16.17 4.57
C GLY A 20 -22.03 -16.15 4.57
N CYS A 21 -21.42 -15.81 3.46
CA CYS A 21 -20.01 -15.41 3.45
C CYS A 21 -19.83 -14.35 4.53
N SER A 22 -19.25 -14.71 5.66
CA SER A 22 -18.74 -13.74 6.61
C SER A 22 -17.63 -13.00 5.87
N ASN A 23 -17.91 -11.82 5.35
CA ASN A 23 -16.87 -10.87 5.02
C ASN A 23 -16.22 -10.51 6.35
N ASP A 24 -15.21 -11.28 6.74
CA ASP A 24 -14.41 -10.98 7.91
C ASP A 24 -13.76 -9.62 7.67
N VAL A 25 -14.34 -8.59 8.30
CA VAL A 25 -13.75 -7.24 8.30
C VAL A 25 -12.40 -7.36 8.99
N ALA A 26 -11.36 -7.29 8.20
CA ALA A 26 -10.02 -7.42 8.73
C ALA A 26 -9.64 -6.18 9.54
N LYS A 27 -9.00 -6.40 10.71
CA LYS A 27 -8.41 -5.29 11.45
C LYS A 27 -7.30 -4.65 10.61
N ARG A 28 -7.37 -3.32 10.45
CA ARG A 28 -6.37 -2.53 9.74
C ARG A 28 -4.95 -2.84 10.23
N PRO A 29 -3.98 -3.07 9.32
CA PRO A 29 -2.57 -3.17 9.67
C PRO A 29 -2.05 -1.88 10.29
N ASP A 30 -1.18 -1.98 11.29
CA ASP A 30 -0.56 -0.83 11.92
C ASP A 30 0.81 -0.55 11.30
N LEU A 31 0.95 0.59 10.63
CA LEU A 31 2.18 1.06 9.98
C LEU A 31 2.70 2.37 10.63
N LYS A 32 2.30 2.66 11.87
CA LYS A 32 2.73 3.89 12.55
C LYS A 32 4.17 3.86 13.07
N SER A 33 4.75 2.65 13.24
CA SER A 33 6.14 2.51 13.65
C SER A 33 7.11 2.91 12.55
N ASP A 34 8.37 3.11 12.93
CA ASP A 34 9.46 3.26 11.98
C ASP A 34 9.67 1.96 11.19
N TYR A 35 10.12 2.07 9.96
CA TYR A 35 10.32 0.92 9.09
C TYR A 35 11.31 1.20 7.95
N GLU A 36 11.84 0.13 7.41
CA GLU A 36 12.66 0.14 6.21
C GLU A 36 12.05 -0.79 5.16
N PHE A 37 12.22 -0.47 3.89
CA PHE A 37 11.80 -1.33 2.78
C PHE A 37 12.66 -1.17 1.54
N GLU A 38 12.63 -2.21 0.72
CA GLU A 38 13.06 -2.17 -0.68
C GLU A 38 11.85 -2.44 -1.58
N ALA A 39 11.70 -1.64 -2.63
CA ALA A 39 10.56 -1.77 -3.53
C ALA A 39 10.95 -1.57 -4.99
N VAL A 40 10.24 -2.30 -5.85
CA VAL A 40 10.17 -2.05 -7.29
C VAL A 40 8.88 -1.27 -7.55
N ILE A 41 9.00 -0.15 -8.24
CA ILE A 41 7.88 0.70 -8.61
C ILE A 41 7.79 0.71 -10.12
N ASN A 42 6.69 0.21 -10.65
CA ASN A 42 6.31 0.34 -12.04
C ASN A 42 5.38 1.55 -12.17
N TYR A 43 5.74 2.51 -13.01
CA TYR A 43 4.99 3.73 -13.29
C TYR A 43 4.90 3.92 -14.80
N GLY A 44 3.78 3.53 -15.39
CA GLY A 44 3.63 3.46 -16.83
C GLY A 44 4.66 2.50 -17.45
N ASP A 45 5.49 3.02 -18.35
CA ASP A 45 6.58 2.29 -19.02
C ASP A 45 7.91 2.31 -18.26
N LYS A 46 7.96 2.94 -17.08
CA LYS A 46 9.17 3.12 -16.28
C LYS A 46 9.18 2.20 -15.07
N ALA A 47 10.36 1.70 -14.71
CA ALA A 47 10.57 0.92 -13.51
C ALA A 47 11.71 1.53 -12.66
N PHE A 48 11.47 1.61 -11.35
CA PHE A 48 12.41 2.14 -10.37
C PHE A 48 12.62 1.12 -9.27
N ASN A 49 13.88 0.91 -8.86
CA ASN A 49 14.18 0.21 -7.60
C ASN A 49 14.64 1.24 -6.59
N ILE A 50 14.03 1.21 -5.42
CA ILE A 50 14.35 2.13 -4.32
C ILE A 50 14.51 1.37 -3.02
N CYS A 51 15.39 1.89 -2.15
CA CYS A 51 15.39 1.59 -0.73
C CYS A 51 14.83 2.80 0.01
N CYS A 52 14.11 2.55 1.09
CA CYS A 52 13.59 3.60 1.95
C CYS A 52 13.82 3.24 3.42
N VAL A 53 14.21 4.23 4.19
CA VAL A 53 14.20 4.22 5.66
C VAL A 53 13.27 5.33 6.11
N LYS A 54 12.27 4.98 6.93
CA LYS A 54 11.36 5.92 7.57
C LYS A 54 11.62 5.91 9.06
N GLU A 55 12.02 7.06 9.58
CA GLU A 55 12.24 7.29 11.01
C GLU A 55 11.45 8.53 11.45
N SER A 56 10.53 8.34 12.39
CA SER A 56 9.60 9.40 12.82
C SER A 56 8.86 10.05 11.64
N GLU A 57 9.08 11.35 11.36
CA GLU A 57 8.47 12.09 10.27
C GLU A 57 9.39 12.22 9.04
N GLN A 58 10.56 11.59 9.07
CA GLN A 58 11.53 11.64 7.99
C GLN A 58 11.48 10.38 7.13
N TRP A 59 11.49 10.57 5.83
CA TRP A 59 11.62 9.53 4.81
C TRP A 59 12.93 9.74 4.05
N LYS A 60 13.78 8.75 4.04
CA LYS A 60 15.01 8.75 3.25
C LYS A 60 14.92 7.68 2.18
N PHE A 61 14.84 8.09 0.93
CA PHE A 61 14.85 7.23 -0.23
C PHE A 61 16.21 7.24 -0.92
N THR A 62 16.64 6.08 -1.41
CA THR A 62 17.85 5.94 -2.24
C THR A 62 17.49 5.13 -3.47
N TYR A 63 17.76 5.66 -4.65
CA TYR A 63 17.54 4.95 -5.92
C TYR A 63 18.63 3.89 -6.15
N LYS A 64 18.21 2.69 -6.56
CA LYS A 64 19.06 1.57 -6.98
C LYS A 64 18.99 1.34 -8.47
N SER A 65 17.92 1.78 -9.13
CA SER A 65 17.76 1.82 -10.59
C SER A 65 16.72 2.87 -10.98
N PRO A 66 16.70 3.34 -12.23
CA PRO A 66 17.60 3.03 -13.34
C PRO A 66 19.02 3.59 -13.14
N ALA A 67 19.97 3.17 -14.02
CA ALA A 67 21.39 3.52 -13.85
C ALA A 67 21.68 5.02 -13.72
N GLN A 68 20.86 5.86 -14.37
CA GLN A 68 20.96 7.31 -14.34
C GLN A 68 20.62 7.92 -12.96
N LEU A 69 19.95 7.18 -12.08
CA LEU A 69 19.50 7.64 -10.78
C LEU A 69 20.18 6.92 -9.61
N ILE A 70 21.11 6.00 -9.90
CA ILE A 70 21.83 5.28 -8.83
C ILE A 70 22.46 6.28 -7.86
N ASP A 71 22.27 6.01 -6.55
CA ASP A 71 22.74 6.82 -5.42
C ASP A 71 22.11 8.23 -5.33
N MET A 72 21.09 8.54 -6.14
CA MET A 72 20.27 9.71 -5.86
C MET A 72 19.50 9.48 -4.55
N GLU A 73 19.66 10.42 -3.63
CA GLU A 73 18.92 10.43 -2.37
C GLU A 73 17.80 11.47 -2.40
N VAL A 74 16.63 11.10 -1.90
CA VAL A 74 15.52 12.01 -1.66
C VAL A 74 15.14 11.90 -0.19
N ILE A 75 15.22 13.00 0.53
CA ILE A 75 14.77 13.10 1.92
C ILE A 75 13.50 13.96 1.94
N LEU A 76 12.46 13.42 2.56
CA LEU A 76 11.22 14.14 2.85
C LEU A 76 11.11 14.26 4.36
N GLU A 77 10.96 15.47 4.86
CA GLU A 77 10.82 15.75 6.28
C GLU A 77 9.78 16.84 6.51
N ASN A 78 8.65 16.47 7.12
CA ASN A 78 7.50 17.36 7.26
C ASN A 78 7.08 17.91 5.88
N GLU A 79 7.06 19.24 5.74
CA GLU A 79 6.70 19.96 4.50
C GLU A 79 7.90 20.24 3.59
N ASN A 80 9.09 19.71 3.91
CA ASN A 80 10.31 20.00 3.16
C ASN A 80 10.82 18.77 2.40
N TYR A 81 11.57 19.01 1.34
CA TYR A 81 12.35 18.00 0.65
C TYR A 81 13.79 18.41 0.45
N LYS A 82 14.64 17.41 0.33
CA LYS A 82 16.03 17.54 -0.10
C LYS A 82 16.37 16.43 -1.07
N ILE A 83 16.89 16.79 -2.23
CA ILE A 83 17.40 15.87 -3.24
C ILE A 83 18.90 16.05 -3.33
N SER A 84 19.64 14.96 -3.26
CA SER A 84 21.10 14.95 -3.39
C SER A 84 21.50 14.00 -4.50
N TYR A 85 22.27 14.46 -5.47
CA TYR A 85 22.74 13.66 -6.59
C TYR A 85 24.06 14.20 -7.17
N ASN A 86 25.09 13.37 -7.27
CA ASN A 86 26.40 13.74 -7.84
C ASN A 86 26.98 15.04 -7.29
N GLY A 87 26.84 15.26 -5.97
CA GLY A 87 27.33 16.47 -5.29
C GLY A 87 26.42 17.70 -5.47
N LEU A 88 25.36 17.60 -6.26
CA LEU A 88 24.33 18.64 -6.35
C LEU A 88 23.30 18.42 -5.25
N ILE A 89 22.82 19.53 -4.67
CA ILE A 89 21.79 19.52 -3.65
C ILE A 89 20.69 20.48 -4.09
N GLN A 90 19.45 20.02 -4.01
CA GLN A 90 18.24 20.82 -4.19
C GLN A 90 17.36 20.65 -2.95
N GLU A 91 16.87 21.75 -2.41
CA GLU A 91 15.97 21.78 -1.25
C GLU A 91 14.79 22.70 -1.56
N GLY A 92 13.63 22.42 -0.96
CA GLY A 92 12.41 23.20 -1.12
C GLY A 92 11.23 22.64 -0.36
N LEU A 93 10.03 23.14 -0.65
CA LEU A 93 8.79 22.65 -0.08
C LEU A 93 8.27 21.43 -0.86
N ARG A 94 7.75 20.42 -0.16
CA ARG A 94 7.14 19.23 -0.80
C ARG A 94 6.03 19.60 -1.79
N SER A 95 5.29 20.68 -1.51
CA SER A 95 4.26 21.21 -2.42
C SER A 95 4.81 21.74 -3.75
N GLU A 96 6.11 21.97 -3.85
CA GLU A 96 6.79 22.42 -5.08
C GLU A 96 7.37 21.25 -5.88
N MET A 97 7.34 20.03 -5.30
CA MET A 97 7.78 18.84 -6.04
C MET A 97 6.82 18.54 -7.18
N PRO A 98 7.33 18.08 -8.32
CA PRO A 98 6.47 17.59 -9.39
C PRO A 98 5.60 16.43 -8.89
N ASP A 99 4.32 16.37 -9.27
CA ASP A 99 3.39 15.27 -8.94
C ASP A 99 3.92 13.90 -9.39
N SER A 100 4.78 13.88 -10.41
CA SER A 100 5.47 12.68 -10.90
C SER A 100 6.66 12.24 -10.05
N ASN A 101 6.95 12.89 -8.92
CA ASN A 101 8.03 12.46 -8.03
C ASN A 101 7.67 11.14 -7.34
N ILE A 102 8.37 10.09 -7.72
CA ILE A 102 8.10 8.71 -7.25
C ILE A 102 8.25 8.58 -5.72
N CYS A 103 9.26 9.22 -5.12
CA CYS A 103 9.50 9.11 -3.68
C CYS A 103 8.37 9.77 -2.88
N ASP A 104 7.94 10.97 -3.28
CA ASP A 104 6.82 11.65 -2.64
C ASP A 104 5.51 10.88 -2.84
N PHE A 105 5.29 10.36 -4.03
CA PHE A 105 4.12 9.54 -4.33
C PHE A 105 4.05 8.29 -3.44
N VAL A 106 5.17 7.57 -3.28
CA VAL A 106 5.26 6.38 -2.39
C VAL A 106 5.01 6.78 -0.94
N ALA A 107 5.63 7.86 -0.47
CA ALA A 107 5.44 8.36 0.91
C ALA A 107 3.96 8.69 1.15
N ARG A 108 3.33 9.51 0.29
CA ARG A 108 1.91 9.88 0.39
C ARG A 108 0.98 8.66 0.35
N SER A 109 1.26 7.68 -0.50
CA SER A 109 0.44 6.45 -0.58
C SER A 109 0.52 5.63 0.72
N LEU A 110 1.71 5.46 1.30
CA LEU A 110 1.90 4.76 2.58
C LEU A 110 1.31 5.53 3.76
N GLU A 111 1.43 6.86 3.78
CA GLU A 111 0.76 7.73 4.76
C GLU A 111 -0.77 7.59 4.68
N TYR A 112 -1.33 7.58 3.46
CA TYR A 112 -2.77 7.40 3.24
C TYR A 112 -3.24 6.02 3.74
N ILE A 113 -2.53 4.95 3.40
CA ILE A 113 -2.83 3.59 3.86
C ILE A 113 -2.72 3.49 5.38
N THR A 114 -1.73 4.16 5.99
CA THR A 114 -1.54 4.20 7.45
C THR A 114 -2.70 4.89 8.14
N ARG A 115 -3.23 5.97 7.58
CA ARG A 115 -4.45 6.63 8.12
C ARG A 115 -5.67 5.72 7.98
N GLY A 116 -5.76 4.93 6.91
CA GLY A 116 -6.82 3.95 6.65
C GLY A 116 -8.21 4.53 6.47
N LYS A 117 -8.34 5.85 6.38
CA LYS A 117 -9.62 6.51 6.16
C LYS A 117 -10.04 6.34 4.70
N GLY A 118 -11.24 5.78 4.46
CA GLY A 118 -11.72 5.52 3.10
C GLY A 118 -11.14 4.26 2.47
N ILE A 119 -10.51 3.37 3.27
CA ILE A 119 -10.04 2.05 2.82
C ILE A 119 -10.87 0.97 3.52
N GLU A 120 -11.45 0.07 2.76
CA GLU A 120 -12.15 -1.11 3.24
C GLU A 120 -11.20 -2.30 3.28
N PHE A 121 -11.01 -2.89 4.46
CA PHE A 121 -10.13 -4.03 4.68
C PHE A 121 -10.94 -5.31 4.78
N HIS A 122 -10.56 -6.32 4.03
CA HIS A 122 -11.10 -7.67 4.11
C HIS A 122 -9.99 -8.71 4.13
N LYS A 123 -10.28 -9.84 4.75
CA LYS A 123 -9.37 -10.98 4.80
C LYS A 123 -9.80 -12.01 3.77
N LYS A 124 -8.83 -12.47 2.99
CA LYS A 124 -8.99 -13.62 2.10
C LYS A 124 -7.85 -14.58 2.39
N ASP A 125 -8.18 -15.74 2.95
CA ASP A 125 -7.20 -16.69 3.48
C ASP A 125 -6.31 -16.03 4.53
N ASP A 126 -4.99 -16.05 4.35
CA ASP A 126 -4.02 -15.40 5.23
C ASP A 126 -3.58 -14.01 4.76
N ILE A 127 -4.25 -13.48 3.73
CA ILE A 127 -3.91 -12.21 3.11
C ILE A 127 -4.95 -11.17 3.51
N ILE A 128 -4.51 -9.97 3.88
CA ILE A 128 -5.38 -8.81 4.06
C ILE A 128 -5.29 -7.97 2.79
N ILE A 129 -6.45 -7.59 2.28
CA ILE A 129 -6.59 -6.72 1.11
C ILE A 129 -7.35 -5.48 1.56
N GLY A 130 -6.79 -4.30 1.25
CA GLY A 130 -7.46 -3.02 1.41
C GLY A 130 -7.82 -2.45 0.05
N ASN A 131 -9.05 -1.98 -0.11
CA ASN A 131 -9.49 -1.28 -1.32
C ASN A 131 -9.97 0.13 -0.96
N GLY A 132 -9.68 1.09 -1.81
CA GLY A 132 -10.04 2.49 -1.61
C GLY A 132 -9.82 3.30 -2.88
N VAL A 133 -9.73 4.62 -2.72
CA VAL A 133 -9.38 5.53 -3.82
C VAL A 133 -8.25 6.44 -3.33
N PHE A 134 -7.19 6.55 -4.09
CA PHE A 134 -6.05 7.41 -3.79
C PHE A 134 -5.64 8.17 -5.05
N ASP A 135 -5.49 9.48 -4.93
CA ASP A 135 -5.06 10.38 -6.01
C ASP A 135 -5.89 10.23 -7.30
N GLY A 136 -7.23 10.03 -7.13
CA GLY A 136 -8.18 9.83 -8.23
C GLY A 136 -8.18 8.46 -8.88
N GLY A 137 -7.32 7.52 -8.45
CA GLY A 137 -7.26 6.15 -8.93
C GLY A 137 -7.76 5.14 -7.90
N ASP A 138 -8.25 3.98 -8.39
CA ASP A 138 -8.59 2.85 -7.54
C ASP A 138 -7.32 2.36 -6.83
N LEU A 139 -7.36 2.32 -5.50
CA LEU A 139 -6.28 1.80 -4.66
C LEU A 139 -6.58 0.37 -4.25
N LYS A 140 -5.61 -0.51 -4.45
CA LYS A 140 -5.59 -1.84 -3.84
C LYS A 140 -4.26 -2.03 -3.12
N VAL A 141 -4.32 -2.38 -1.84
CA VAL A 141 -3.14 -2.75 -1.05
C VAL A 141 -3.27 -4.19 -0.58
N THR A 142 -2.21 -4.96 -0.76
CA THR A 142 -2.12 -6.35 -0.32
C THR A 142 -1.06 -6.44 0.79
N TYR A 143 -1.41 -7.12 1.88
CA TYR A 143 -0.51 -7.37 3.02
C TYR A 143 -0.17 -8.85 3.12
N ASP A 144 1.02 -9.16 3.60
CA ASP A 144 1.42 -10.51 3.92
C ASP A 144 0.77 -11.02 5.24
N LYS A 145 1.09 -12.27 5.62
CA LYS A 145 0.62 -12.89 6.88
C LYS A 145 1.08 -12.15 8.15
N ASN A 146 2.16 -11.37 8.06
CA ASN A 146 2.68 -10.54 9.14
C ASN A 146 2.04 -9.14 9.16
N ARG A 147 1.08 -8.89 8.27
CA ARG A 147 0.42 -7.60 8.08
C ARG A 147 1.36 -6.49 7.61
N LEU A 148 2.42 -6.85 6.89
CA LEU A 148 3.31 -5.91 6.24
C LEU A 148 2.88 -5.72 4.78
N PRO A 149 2.99 -4.51 4.21
CA PRO A 149 2.68 -4.26 2.82
C PRO A 149 3.51 -5.16 1.90
N LYS A 150 2.85 -5.83 0.96
CA LYS A 150 3.46 -6.65 -0.06
C LYS A 150 3.37 -5.98 -1.43
N GLU A 151 2.24 -5.34 -1.70
CA GLU A 151 1.96 -4.72 -2.98
C GLU A 151 0.93 -3.59 -2.82
N ILE A 152 1.13 -2.52 -3.58
CA ILE A 152 0.17 -1.43 -3.74
C ILE A 152 -0.05 -1.24 -5.24
N ILE A 153 -1.30 -1.21 -5.66
CA ILE A 153 -1.71 -0.91 -7.04
C ILE A 153 -2.60 0.33 -7.00
N ILE A 154 -2.31 1.32 -7.86
CA ILE A 154 -3.09 2.54 -7.97
C ILE A 154 -3.44 2.77 -9.44
N GLY A 155 -4.74 2.73 -9.73
CA GLY A 155 -5.22 2.79 -11.10
C GLY A 155 -4.71 1.61 -11.94
N LYS A 156 -4.30 1.91 -13.18
CA LYS A 156 -3.77 0.92 -14.13
C LYS A 156 -2.25 1.04 -14.33
N ASP A 157 -1.69 2.15 -13.91
CA ASP A 157 -0.35 2.57 -14.34
C ASP A 157 0.69 2.52 -13.22
N ILE A 158 0.27 2.32 -11.97
CA ILE A 158 1.18 2.37 -10.82
C ILE A 158 1.08 1.08 -10.02
N GLU A 159 2.21 0.40 -9.90
CA GLU A 159 2.39 -0.78 -9.08
C GLU A 159 3.65 -0.64 -8.23
N ILE A 160 3.52 -0.83 -6.93
CA ILE A 160 4.63 -0.82 -5.96
C ILE A 160 4.71 -2.22 -5.36
N LYS A 161 5.78 -2.94 -5.62
CA LYS A 161 6.06 -4.26 -5.04
C LYS A 161 7.17 -4.14 -4.01
N PHE A 162 6.89 -4.53 -2.79
CA PHE A 162 7.88 -4.56 -1.72
C PHE A 162 8.63 -5.88 -1.73
N ASN A 163 9.94 -5.84 -2.03
CA ASN A 163 10.84 -6.98 -1.95
C ASN A 163 11.18 -7.31 -0.50
N SER A 164 11.30 -6.28 0.33
CA SER A 164 11.43 -6.38 1.79
C SER A 164 10.65 -5.25 2.44
N PHE A 165 10.05 -5.52 3.61
CA PHE A 165 9.42 -4.52 4.46
C PHE A 165 9.61 -4.95 5.91
N LYS A 166 10.27 -4.12 6.71
CA LYS A 166 10.60 -4.43 8.11
C LYS A 166 10.27 -3.26 9.00
N LYS A 167 9.72 -3.53 10.17
CA LYS A 167 9.61 -2.54 11.25
C LYS A 167 10.95 -2.46 11.98
N VAL A 168 11.37 -1.24 12.29
CA VAL A 168 12.60 -0.94 13.03
C VAL A 168 12.25 -0.65 14.50
#